data_940cc4c8a0253fcc54728268e4e08e70
#
_entry.id   940cc4c8a0253fcc54728268e4e08e70
#
_cell.length_a   1.000
_cell.length_b   1.000
_cell.length_c   1.000
_cell.angle_alpha   90.00
_cell.angle_beta   90.00
_cell.angle_gamma   90.00
#
_symmetry.space_group_name_H-M   'P 1'
#
loop_
_entity.id
_entity.type
_entity.pdbx_description
1 polymer ?
#
loop_
_entity_poly.entity_id
_entity_poly.type
_entity_poly.pdbx_seq_one_letter_code
_entity_poly.pdbx_strand_id
1 'polypeptide(L)'
;MKKLLFCLLVFCSPAMAAQTTWYAGSSYKGTVTVPIENGPNVVWKCNGRVCSMSGPWGNALSLDSCQSLVLRIGKISYYKNSAGAIWNARSTELAQCNQVAH
;
A
#
# COMPACT_ATOMS: atom_id res chain seq x y z
N MET A 1 -12.24 36.01 20.80
CA MET A 1 -12.03 35.66 20.51
C MET A 1 -11.86 34.98 20.18
N LYS A 2 -12.12 35.04 19.93
CA LYS A 2 -12.03 34.35 19.49
C LYS A 2 -11.58 33.63 18.91
N LYS A 3 -11.68 33.69 18.81
CA LYS A 3 -11.18 33.01 18.18
C LYS A 3 -10.85 32.04 18.14
N LEU A 4 -11.00 31.89 18.23
CA LEU A 4 -10.59 31.02 18.07
C LEU A 4 -10.67 30.19 17.91
N LEU A 5 -10.98 30.20 17.78
CA LEU A 5 -10.95 29.46 17.48
C LEU A 5 -10.89 28.92 16.96
N PHE A 6 -10.99 28.95 16.80
CA PHE A 6 -10.70 28.40 16.13
C PHE A 6 -10.32 27.65 15.76
N CYS A 7 -10.45 27.85 15.82
CA CYS A 7 -9.84 27.13 15.32
C CYS A 7 -9.57 26.25 15.42
N LEU A 8 -9.85 26.23 15.58
CA LEU A 8 -9.46 25.44 15.57
C LEU A 8 -9.49 24.66 15.38
N LEU A 9 -9.76 24.59 15.09
CA LEU A 9 -9.67 23.88 14.73
C LEU A 9 -9.31 23.31 14.25
N VAL A 10 -9.41 23.38 14.07
CA VAL A 10 -8.80 22.78 13.43
C VAL A 10 -8.27 22.09 13.48
N PHE A 11 -8.37 21.97 13.61
CA PHE A 11 -7.73 21.18 13.52
C PHE A 11 -7.57 20.32 13.53
N CYS A 12 -7.91 20.26 13.39
CA CYS A 12 -7.70 19.34 13.34
C CYS A 12 -7.55 18.65 12.93
N SER A 13 -8.06 19.01 12.76
CA SER A 13 -7.91 18.12 12.12
C SER A 13 -6.82 17.64 11.79
N PRO A 14 -6.34 17.82 11.79
CA PRO A 14 -5.31 17.00 11.43
C PRO A 14 -5.16 15.78 12.13
N ALA A 15 -5.79 15.64 12.93
CA ALA A 15 -5.71 14.35 13.52
C ALA A 15 -6.02 13.27 12.55
N MET A 16 -6.06 13.64 11.33
CA MET A 16 -6.19 12.64 10.30
C MET A 16 -4.93 11.85 10.22
N ALA A 17 -5.01 10.56 10.32
CA ALA A 17 -3.87 9.71 10.11
C ALA A 17 -3.32 9.99 8.72
N ALA A 18 -2.02 10.13 8.62
CA ALA A 18 -1.38 10.31 7.33
C ALA A 18 -1.63 9.08 6.49
N GLN A 19 -2.01 9.28 5.26
CA GLN A 19 -2.20 8.20 4.30
C GLN A 19 -0.87 7.87 3.65
N THR A 20 -0.60 6.58 3.51
CA THR A 20 0.53 6.09 2.75
C THR A 20 -0.02 5.38 1.53
N THR A 21 0.64 5.55 0.39
CA THR A 21 0.25 4.85 -0.83
C THR A 21 1.29 3.79 -1.13
N TRP A 22 0.83 2.57 -1.41
CA TRP A 22 1.70 1.46 -1.81
C TRP A 22 1.56 1.23 -3.30
N TYR A 23 2.67 0.84 -3.92
CA TYR A 23 2.75 0.60 -5.36
C TYR A 23 3.42 -0.73 -5.63
N ALA A 24 2.93 -1.43 -6.64
CA ALA A 24 3.55 -2.67 -7.11
C ALA A 24 3.61 -2.63 -8.63
N GLY A 25 4.76 -2.96 -9.20
CA GLY A 25 4.92 -3.02 -10.65
C GLY A 25 4.32 -4.32 -11.16
N SER A 26 3.30 -4.24 -12.00
CA SER A 26 2.59 -5.42 -12.48
C SER A 26 1.88 -5.12 -13.78
N SER A 27 1.77 -6.15 -14.62
CA SER A 27 0.99 -6.04 -15.85
C SER A 27 -0.50 -6.34 -15.63
N TYR A 28 -0.89 -6.64 -14.40
CA TYR A 28 -2.30 -6.89 -14.09
C TYR A 28 -3.13 -5.64 -14.35
N LYS A 29 -4.38 -5.85 -14.75
CA LYS A 29 -5.27 -4.75 -15.06
C LYS A 29 -6.61 -5.02 -14.39
N GLY A 30 -7.09 -4.07 -13.63
CA GLY A 30 -8.36 -4.20 -12.94
C GLY A 30 -8.23 -3.94 -11.46
N THR A 31 -9.31 -4.20 -10.74
CA THR A 31 -9.37 -3.99 -9.30
C THR A 31 -9.28 -5.35 -8.61
N VAL A 32 -8.50 -5.41 -7.55
CA VAL A 32 -8.37 -6.64 -6.78
C VAL A 32 -8.48 -6.33 -5.30
N THR A 33 -9.23 -7.16 -4.59
CA THR A 33 -9.42 -7.02 -3.15
C THR A 33 -8.52 -8.02 -2.44
N VAL A 34 -7.73 -7.51 -1.51
CA VAL A 34 -6.73 -8.30 -0.80
C VAL A 34 -7.01 -8.22 0.70
N PRO A 35 -7.21 -9.33 1.39
CA PRO A 35 -7.39 -9.26 2.84
C PRO A 35 -6.07 -8.97 3.53
N ILE A 36 -6.15 -8.19 4.60
CA ILE A 36 -5.02 -7.93 5.46
C ILE A 36 -5.22 -8.73 6.73
N GLU A 37 -4.18 -9.41 7.17
CA GLU A 37 -4.26 -10.18 8.41
C GLU A 37 -4.63 -9.27 9.57
N ASN A 38 -5.68 -9.64 10.30
CA ASN A 38 -6.19 -8.87 11.43
C ASN A 38 -6.62 -7.46 11.05
N GLY A 39 -7.01 -7.26 9.79
CA GLY A 39 -7.41 -5.95 9.32
C GLY A 39 -8.49 -6.02 8.26
N PRO A 40 -8.84 -4.88 7.71
CA PRO A 40 -9.86 -4.83 6.66
C PRO A 40 -9.32 -5.36 5.35
N ASN A 41 -10.22 -5.62 4.42
CA ASN A 41 -9.81 -5.87 3.05
C ASN A 41 -9.33 -4.56 2.43
N VAL A 42 -8.28 -4.64 1.63
CA VAL A 42 -7.80 -3.48 0.90
C VAL A 42 -8.02 -3.68 -0.58
N VAL A 43 -8.26 -2.57 -1.28
CA VAL A 43 -8.55 -2.60 -2.68
C VAL A 43 -7.38 -2.00 -3.44
N TRP A 44 -6.79 -2.80 -4.30
CA TRP A 44 -5.72 -2.36 -5.20
C TRP A 44 -6.33 -2.06 -6.56
N LYS A 45 -5.86 -0.99 -7.17
CA LYS A 45 -6.27 -0.62 -8.53
C LYS A 45 -5.06 -0.73 -9.44
N CYS A 46 -5.21 -1.50 -10.50
CA CYS A 46 -4.12 -1.83 -11.41
C CYS A 46 -4.47 -1.37 -12.82
N ASN A 47 -3.49 -0.78 -13.52
CA ASN A 47 -3.73 -0.20 -14.83
C ASN A 47 -2.95 -0.87 -15.96
N GLY A 48 -2.37 -2.03 -15.72
CA GLY A 48 -1.55 -2.72 -16.72
C GLY A 48 -0.07 -2.46 -16.58
N ARG A 49 0.32 -1.58 -15.67
CA ARG A 49 1.72 -1.26 -15.40
C ARG A 49 2.00 -1.16 -13.92
N VAL A 50 1.12 -0.54 -13.18
CA VAL A 50 1.31 -0.36 -11.76
C VAL A 50 0.00 -0.59 -11.04
N CYS A 51 0.09 -1.23 -9.88
CA CYS A 51 -1.02 -1.37 -8.96
C CYS A 51 -0.76 -0.46 -7.77
N SER A 52 -1.82 0.17 -7.25
CA SER A 52 -1.67 1.06 -6.11
C SER A 52 -2.85 0.94 -5.16
N MET A 53 -2.57 1.23 -3.89
CA MET A 53 -3.60 1.34 -2.87
C MET A 53 -3.09 2.29 -1.79
N SER A 54 -4.03 2.91 -1.07
CA SER A 54 -3.68 3.86 -0.02
C SER A 54 -4.41 3.51 1.25
N GLY A 55 -3.81 3.84 2.37
CA GLY A 55 -4.45 3.61 3.65
C GLY A 55 -3.60 4.10 4.81
N PRO A 56 -4.19 4.11 6.02
CA PRO A 56 -3.53 4.62 7.21
C PRO A 56 -2.80 3.51 7.98
N TRP A 57 -2.05 2.66 7.31
CA TRP A 57 -1.45 1.48 7.92
C TRP A 57 0.05 1.62 8.12
N GLY A 58 0.51 2.84 8.42
CA GLY A 58 1.92 3.06 8.70
C GLY A 58 2.72 3.25 7.43
N ASN A 59 4.02 2.98 7.52
CA ASN A 59 4.92 3.28 6.40
C ASN A 59 5.90 2.14 6.11
N ALA A 60 5.60 0.94 6.57
CA ALA A 60 6.47 -0.21 6.34
C ALA A 60 5.97 -1.03 5.17
N LEU A 61 6.87 -1.83 4.59
CA LEU A 61 6.51 -2.85 3.63
C LEU A 61 6.39 -4.17 4.39
N SER A 62 5.34 -4.93 4.11
CA SER A 62 5.06 -6.19 4.78
C SER A 62 5.16 -7.33 3.77
N LEU A 63 5.93 -8.36 4.11
CA LEU A 63 6.04 -9.52 3.26
C LEU A 63 4.70 -10.22 3.11
N ASP A 64 3.94 -10.34 4.20
CA ASP A 64 2.63 -10.99 4.16
C ASP A 64 1.67 -10.25 3.22
N SER A 65 1.67 -8.91 3.31
CA SER A 65 0.81 -8.11 2.42
C SER A 65 1.23 -8.24 0.97
N CYS A 66 2.52 -8.25 0.73
CA CYS A 66 3.06 -8.42 -0.62
C CYS A 66 2.67 -9.78 -1.19
N GLN A 67 2.85 -10.84 -0.40
CA GLN A 67 2.52 -12.19 -0.84
C GLN A 67 1.02 -12.34 -1.09
N SER A 68 0.19 -11.72 -0.26
CA SER A 68 -1.26 -11.75 -0.48
C SER A 68 -1.63 -11.11 -1.81
N LEU A 69 -0.93 -10.05 -2.17
CA LEU A 69 -1.16 -9.38 -3.46
C LEU A 69 -0.74 -10.28 -4.62
N VAL A 70 0.50 -10.81 -4.57
CA VAL A 70 1.01 -11.59 -5.72
C VAL A 70 0.26 -12.91 -5.90
N LEU A 71 -0.35 -13.45 -4.86
CA LEU A 71 -1.22 -14.61 -5.01
C LEU A 71 -2.38 -14.32 -5.97
N ARG A 72 -2.77 -13.05 -6.08
CA ARG A 72 -3.90 -12.66 -6.88
C ARG A 72 -3.52 -12.08 -8.24
N ILE A 73 -2.38 -11.39 -8.33
CA ILE A 73 -2.03 -10.69 -9.57
C ILE A 73 -0.78 -11.25 -10.25
N GLY A 74 -0.09 -12.19 -9.62
CA GLY A 74 1.15 -12.74 -10.19
C GLY A 74 2.36 -11.94 -9.76
N LYS A 75 3.51 -12.30 -10.32
CA LYS A 75 4.79 -11.68 -9.94
C LYS A 75 4.77 -10.18 -10.18
N ILE A 76 5.47 -9.47 -9.31
CA ILE A 76 5.63 -8.03 -9.43
C ILE A 76 7.10 -7.69 -9.57
N SER A 77 7.39 -6.54 -10.18
CA SER A 77 8.75 -6.13 -10.46
C SER A 77 9.35 -5.21 -9.38
N TYR A 78 8.50 -4.65 -8.54
CA TYR A 78 8.92 -3.89 -7.37
C TYR A 78 7.73 -3.75 -6.42
N TYR A 79 8.04 -3.40 -5.18
CA TYR A 79 7.02 -3.13 -4.17
C TYR A 79 7.54 -1.97 -3.34
N LYS A 80 6.81 -0.86 -3.30
CA LYS A 80 7.28 0.33 -2.62
C LYS A 80 6.11 1.14 -2.07
N ASN A 81 6.43 2.16 -1.28
CA ASN A 81 5.40 3.06 -0.79
C ASN A 81 5.88 4.51 -0.84
N SER A 82 4.94 5.41 -0.60
CA SER A 82 5.20 6.86 -0.64
C SER A 82 6.04 7.34 0.52
N ALA A 83 6.26 6.50 1.54
CA ALA A 83 7.09 6.84 2.69
C ALA A 83 8.57 6.58 2.44
N GLY A 84 8.92 6.04 1.27
CA GLY A 84 10.32 5.84 0.91
C GLY A 84 10.83 4.43 1.00
N ALA A 85 10.03 3.50 1.51
CA ALA A 85 10.44 2.09 1.56
C ALA A 85 10.31 1.47 0.17
N ILE A 86 11.27 0.66 -0.22
CA ILE A 86 11.24 0.03 -1.53
C ILE A 86 11.93 -1.34 -1.51
N TRP A 87 11.29 -2.31 -2.16
CA TRP A 87 11.87 -3.59 -2.54
C TRP A 87 11.94 -3.62 -4.06
N ASN A 88 13.13 -3.70 -4.58
CA ASN A 88 13.35 -3.72 -6.03
C ASN A 88 13.81 -5.10 -6.49
N ALA A 89 14.18 -5.22 -7.77
CA ALA A 89 14.54 -6.50 -8.35
C ALA A 89 15.70 -7.19 -7.65
N ARG A 90 16.49 -6.46 -6.86
CA ARG A 90 17.64 -7.04 -6.15
C ARG A 90 17.32 -7.35 -4.69
N SER A 91 16.13 -7.00 -4.22
CA SER A 91 15.78 -7.22 -2.82
C SER A 91 15.44 -8.67 -2.58
N THR A 92 15.98 -9.22 -1.50
CA THR A 92 15.64 -10.57 -1.07
C THR A 92 14.15 -10.67 -0.76
N GLU A 93 13.62 -9.61 -0.15
CA GLU A 93 12.21 -9.57 0.22
C GLU A 93 11.29 -9.66 -0.99
N LEU A 94 11.66 -8.99 -2.09
CA LEU A 94 10.84 -9.08 -3.29
C LEU A 94 10.88 -10.50 -3.86
N ALA A 95 12.02 -11.14 -3.84
CA ALA A 95 12.13 -12.52 -4.28
C ALA A 95 11.26 -13.44 -3.45
N GLN A 96 11.26 -13.24 -2.13
CA GLN A 96 10.42 -14.04 -1.23
C GLN A 96 8.94 -13.76 -1.49
N CYS A 97 8.59 -12.51 -1.75
CA CYS A 97 7.22 -12.16 -2.09
C CYS A 97 6.76 -12.91 -3.33
N ASN A 98 7.57 -12.88 -4.36
CA ASN A 98 7.21 -13.48 -5.65
C ASN A 98 7.23 -15.02 -5.63
N GLN A 99 7.79 -15.64 -4.60
CA GLN A 99 7.83 -17.10 -4.52
C GLN A 99 6.43 -17.71 -4.50
N VAL A 100 5.43 -17.00 -4.00
CA VAL A 100 4.07 -17.53 -3.91
C VAL A 100 3.26 -17.24 -5.17
N ALA A 101 3.80 -16.52 -6.13
CA ALA A 101 3.08 -16.21 -7.35
C ALA A 101 2.89 -17.46 -8.21
N HIS A 102 1.77 -17.50 -8.91
CA HIS A 102 1.44 -18.61 -9.81
C HIS A 102 1.77 -18.30 -11.25
#